data_f4a1f3f0f7e8ee40806d382d4fb5f84c
#
_entry.id   f4a1f3f0f7e8ee40806d382d4fb5f84c
#
_cell.length_a   1.000
_cell.length_b   1.000
_cell.length_c   1.000
_cell.angle_alpha   90.00
_cell.angle_beta   90.00
_cell.angle_gamma   90.00
#
_symmetry.space_group_name_H-M   'P 1'
#
loop_
_entity.id
_entity.type
_entity.pdbx_description
1 polymer ?
#
loop_
_entity_poly.entity_id
_entity_poly.type
_entity_poly.pdbx_seq_one_letter_code
_entity_poly.pdbx_strand_id
1 'polypeptide(L)'
;MIDQAVTILEAGHDIRCMFTTPKLLESLALRLESMGTTIRKAGITGIFSGGTEFTPQWNRFAHEELLDGAYMTPTYGNTLMGLAASAPSGPHNNYKIAYYAPQPRAAIEVVDFDDPNRIVGYGETGRVKLTTLTKEFFMPGFLERDEGEREPPCEKYPWDGISGVRPYRGFAATTTVGVY
;
A
#
# COMPACT_ATOMS: atom_id res chain seq x y z
N MET A 1 -14.91 15.40 6.84
CA MET A 1 -14.47 13.98 6.77
C MET A 1 -13.84 13.54 8.10
N ILE A 2 -12.78 14.17 8.61
CA ILE A 2 -12.15 13.78 9.89
C ILE A 2 -13.13 13.91 11.06
N ASP A 3 -13.85 15.04 11.20
CA ASP A 3 -14.84 15.21 12.27
C ASP A 3 -15.98 14.18 12.19
N GLN A 4 -16.38 13.76 11.00
CA GLN A 4 -17.35 12.66 10.82
C GLN A 4 -16.78 11.33 11.33
N ALA A 5 -15.51 11.03 11.04
CA ALA A 5 -14.85 9.82 11.55
C ALA A 5 -14.79 9.84 13.09
N VAL A 6 -14.44 10.98 13.69
CA VAL A 6 -14.45 11.16 15.14
C VAL A 6 -15.85 10.93 15.71
N THR A 7 -16.87 11.57 15.14
CA THR A 7 -18.27 11.38 15.59
C THR A 7 -18.71 9.92 15.54
N ILE A 8 -18.31 9.17 14.49
CA ILE A 8 -18.63 7.74 14.38
C ILE A 8 -17.91 6.93 15.47
N LEU A 9 -16.63 7.25 15.74
CA LEU A 9 -15.88 6.56 16.80
C LEU A 9 -16.46 6.86 18.21
N GLU A 10 -16.91 8.10 18.45
CA GLU A 10 -17.54 8.51 19.70
C GLU A 10 -18.95 7.95 19.89
N ALA A 11 -19.63 7.56 18.81
CA ALA A 11 -20.99 6.99 18.87
C ALA A 11 -21.08 5.60 19.55
N GLY A 12 -19.94 5.05 19.98
CA GLY A 12 -19.89 3.80 20.76
C GLY A 12 -20.06 2.52 19.91
N HIS A 13 -19.89 2.61 18.60
CA HIS A 13 -19.87 1.43 17.74
C HIS A 13 -18.59 0.62 17.96
N ASP A 14 -18.69 -0.71 17.92
CA ASP A 14 -17.52 -1.61 18.04
C ASP A 14 -16.74 -1.68 16.73
N ILE A 15 -16.10 -0.57 16.35
CA ILE A 15 -15.27 -0.46 15.14
C ILE A 15 -13.84 -0.84 15.50
N ARG A 16 -13.36 -1.94 14.92
CA ARG A 16 -12.02 -2.48 15.19
C ARG A 16 -11.04 -2.28 14.02
N CYS A 17 -11.58 -2.06 12.83
CA CYS A 17 -10.76 -1.95 11.62
C CYS A 17 -11.20 -0.77 10.77
N MET A 18 -10.25 -0.13 10.11
CA MET A 18 -10.52 0.94 9.16
C MET A 18 -9.72 0.77 7.88
N PHE A 19 -10.28 1.24 6.76
CA PHE A 19 -9.58 1.44 5.50
C PHE A 19 -9.41 2.95 5.27
N THR A 20 -8.18 3.39 5.00
CA THR A 20 -7.89 4.82 4.90
C THR A 20 -6.65 5.08 4.02
N THR A 21 -6.40 6.35 3.70
CA THR A 21 -5.14 6.76 3.10
C THR A 21 -4.15 7.23 4.16
N PRO A 22 -2.83 7.24 3.90
CA PRO A 22 -1.83 7.77 4.82
C PRO A 22 -2.16 9.15 5.36
N LYS A 23 -2.53 10.06 4.48
CA LYS A 23 -2.87 11.45 4.85
C LYS A 23 -4.09 11.55 5.77
N LEU A 24 -5.13 10.77 5.51
CA LEU A 24 -6.33 10.77 6.35
C LEU A 24 -6.06 10.09 7.70
N LEU A 25 -5.23 9.03 7.73
CA LEU A 25 -4.80 8.40 8.96
C LEU A 25 -4.05 9.36 9.86
N GLU A 26 -3.06 10.07 9.31
CA GLU A 26 -2.31 11.09 10.03
C GLU A 26 -3.24 12.20 10.58
N SER A 27 -4.11 12.73 9.73
CA SER A 27 -5.06 13.77 10.16
C SER A 27 -6.00 13.29 11.27
N LEU A 28 -6.46 12.04 11.21
CA LEU A 28 -7.31 11.45 12.25
C LEU A 28 -6.53 11.23 13.54
N ALA A 29 -5.32 10.69 13.47
CA ALA A 29 -4.48 10.46 14.64
C ALA A 29 -4.18 11.75 15.39
N LEU A 30 -3.76 12.80 14.69
CA LEU A 30 -3.50 14.14 15.27
C LEU A 30 -4.77 14.76 15.88
N ARG A 31 -5.93 14.55 15.23
CA ARG A 31 -7.21 15.02 15.77
C ARG A 31 -7.58 14.30 17.08
N LEU A 32 -7.41 12.98 17.13
CA LEU A 32 -7.66 12.19 18.34
C LEU A 32 -6.69 12.56 19.47
N GLU A 33 -5.42 12.78 19.14
CA GLU A 33 -4.41 13.25 20.09
C GLU A 33 -4.81 14.60 20.71
N SER A 34 -5.29 15.55 19.91
CA SER A 34 -5.80 16.86 20.41
C SER A 34 -6.99 16.70 21.37
N MET A 35 -7.67 15.56 21.34
CA MET A 35 -8.79 15.21 22.23
C MET A 35 -8.34 14.35 23.44
N GLY A 36 -7.03 14.09 23.58
CA GLY A 36 -6.47 13.31 24.67
C GLY A 36 -6.63 11.79 24.49
N THR A 37 -6.87 11.32 23.30
CA THR A 37 -7.00 9.90 22.96
C THR A 37 -6.09 9.50 21.80
N THR A 38 -6.06 8.22 21.43
CA THR A 38 -5.25 7.69 20.34
C THR A 38 -6.09 6.79 19.44
N ILE A 39 -5.57 6.44 18.27
CA ILE A 39 -6.19 5.46 17.35
C ILE A 39 -6.55 4.17 18.10
N ARG A 40 -5.60 3.65 18.89
CA ARG A 40 -5.79 2.41 19.66
C ARG A 40 -6.83 2.56 20.76
N LYS A 41 -6.78 3.63 21.52
CA LYS A 41 -7.75 3.92 22.60
C LYS A 41 -9.15 4.18 22.09
N ALA A 42 -9.28 4.73 20.87
CA ALA A 42 -10.56 4.89 20.17
C ALA A 42 -11.15 3.55 19.67
N GLY A 43 -10.47 2.42 19.90
CA GLY A 43 -10.97 1.07 19.57
C GLY A 43 -10.38 0.46 18.32
N ILE A 44 -9.67 1.22 17.48
CA ILE A 44 -9.12 0.73 16.22
C ILE A 44 -7.87 -0.12 16.49
N THR A 45 -7.93 -1.38 16.11
CA THR A 45 -6.84 -2.35 16.29
C THR A 45 -6.16 -2.74 14.97
N GLY A 46 -6.85 -2.52 13.83
CA GLY A 46 -6.36 -2.85 12.51
C GLY A 46 -6.63 -1.75 11.49
N ILE A 47 -5.64 -1.47 10.64
CA ILE A 47 -5.72 -0.44 9.62
C ILE A 47 -5.21 -1.00 8.29
N PHE A 48 -6.03 -0.88 7.25
CA PHE A 48 -5.62 -1.02 5.87
C PHE A 48 -5.37 0.39 5.32
N SER A 49 -4.16 0.65 4.85
CA SER A 49 -3.82 1.97 4.32
C SER A 49 -3.26 1.87 2.91
N GLY A 50 -3.81 2.68 2.00
CA GLY A 50 -3.43 2.67 0.60
C GLY A 50 -3.95 3.88 -0.17
N GLY A 51 -3.84 3.84 -1.49
CA GLY A 51 -4.36 4.89 -2.38
C GLY A 51 -3.42 6.06 -2.63
N THR A 52 -2.26 6.09 -1.98
CA THR A 52 -1.17 7.04 -2.23
C THR A 52 0.18 6.36 -2.04
N GLU A 53 1.25 6.99 -2.48
CA GLU A 53 2.60 6.51 -2.25
C GLU A 53 2.89 6.33 -0.76
N PHE A 54 3.55 5.21 -0.44
CA PHE A 54 4.04 4.88 0.89
C PHE A 54 5.56 4.90 0.90
N THR A 55 6.16 5.73 1.74
CA THR A 55 7.60 5.69 1.97
C THR A 55 7.96 4.94 3.25
N PRO A 56 9.15 4.32 3.35
CA PRO A 56 9.61 3.72 4.59
C PRO A 56 9.66 4.72 5.76
N GLN A 57 9.98 5.97 5.48
CA GLN A 57 10.03 7.06 6.48
C GLN A 57 8.64 7.35 7.05
N TRP A 58 7.62 7.47 6.19
CA TRP A 58 6.27 7.66 6.66
C TRP A 58 5.74 6.42 7.41
N ASN A 59 6.06 5.23 6.92
CA ASN A 59 5.69 3.98 7.58
C ASN A 59 6.29 3.90 8.99
N ARG A 60 7.57 4.27 9.15
CA ARG A 60 8.23 4.39 10.43
C ARG A 60 7.50 5.37 11.35
N PHE A 61 7.27 6.59 10.88
CA PHE A 61 6.56 7.64 11.63
C PHE A 61 5.18 7.17 12.09
N ALA A 62 4.41 6.51 11.20
CA ALA A 62 3.10 5.98 11.57
C ALA A 62 3.21 4.95 12.70
N HIS A 63 4.14 4.01 12.61
CA HIS A 63 4.33 2.97 13.63
C HIS A 63 4.82 3.53 14.98
N GLU A 64 5.71 4.50 14.96
CA GLU A 64 6.33 5.05 16.16
C GLU A 64 5.45 6.11 16.85
N GLU A 65 4.69 6.91 16.09
CA GLU A 65 4.01 8.10 16.62
C GLU A 65 2.48 8.06 16.51
N LEU A 66 1.91 7.44 15.46
CA LEU A 66 0.48 7.60 15.20
C LEU A 66 -0.38 6.43 15.67
N LEU A 67 0.13 5.20 15.60
CA LEU A 67 -0.69 3.99 15.71
C LEU A 67 -0.95 3.55 17.15
N ASP A 68 -0.12 3.96 18.12
CA ASP A 68 -0.20 3.50 19.51
C ASP A 68 -0.35 1.97 19.62
N GLY A 69 0.42 1.23 18.82
CA GLY A 69 0.40 -0.24 18.76
C GLY A 69 -0.78 -0.86 17.97
N ALA A 70 -1.59 -0.08 17.27
CA ALA A 70 -2.53 -0.63 16.29
C ALA A 70 -1.77 -1.23 15.09
N TYR A 71 -2.25 -2.37 14.59
CA TYR A 71 -1.64 -3.02 13.44
C TYR A 71 -1.99 -2.27 12.16
N MET A 72 -1.01 -1.97 11.33
CA MET A 72 -1.22 -1.38 10.01
C MET A 72 -0.64 -2.28 8.92
N THR A 73 -1.41 -2.48 7.85
CA THR A 73 -0.94 -3.12 6.64
C THR A 73 -1.07 -2.15 5.46
N PRO A 74 0.05 -1.72 4.88
CA PRO A 74 0.04 -1.00 3.62
C PRO A 74 -0.54 -1.88 2.51
N THR A 75 -1.27 -1.27 1.59
CA THR A 75 -1.86 -1.96 0.44
C THR A 75 -1.47 -1.27 -0.85
N TYR A 76 -1.23 -2.05 -1.88
CA TYR A 76 -1.02 -1.60 -3.25
C TYR A 76 -1.99 -2.32 -4.18
N GLY A 77 -2.57 -1.60 -5.11
CA GLY A 77 -3.45 -2.23 -6.07
C GLY A 77 -4.32 -1.24 -6.83
N ASN A 78 -5.08 -1.79 -7.72
CA ASN A 78 -6.04 -1.07 -8.55
C ASN A 78 -7.28 -1.96 -8.82
N THR A 79 -8.25 -1.40 -9.54
CA THR A 79 -9.48 -2.12 -9.89
C THR A 79 -9.21 -3.38 -10.74
N LEU A 80 -8.11 -3.40 -11.49
CA LEU A 80 -7.78 -4.47 -12.43
C LEU A 80 -7.19 -5.70 -11.73
N MET A 81 -6.33 -5.49 -10.74
CA MET A 81 -5.64 -6.56 -10.01
C MET A 81 -6.33 -6.90 -8.69
N GLY A 82 -6.99 -5.94 -8.08
CA GLY A 82 -7.37 -5.99 -6.67
C GLY A 82 -6.23 -5.50 -5.78
N LEU A 83 -6.15 -5.98 -4.55
CA LEU A 83 -5.16 -5.56 -3.58
C LEU A 83 -4.04 -6.60 -3.43
N ALA A 84 -2.81 -6.14 -3.59
CA ALA A 84 -1.63 -6.85 -3.13
C ALA A 84 -1.47 -6.68 -1.62
N ALA A 85 -1.08 -7.74 -0.94
CA ALA A 85 -0.78 -7.70 0.49
C ALA A 85 0.68 -7.30 0.70
N SER A 86 0.97 -6.61 1.81
CA SER A 86 2.35 -6.33 2.19
C SER A 86 2.93 -7.46 3.05
N ALA A 87 4.24 -7.67 2.92
CA ALA A 87 5.00 -8.38 3.93
C ALA A 87 5.05 -7.55 5.23
N PRO A 88 5.23 -8.18 6.40
CA PRO A 88 5.42 -7.45 7.65
C PRO A 88 6.61 -6.47 7.53
N SER A 89 6.37 -5.23 7.93
CA SER A 89 7.41 -4.18 7.96
C SER A 89 7.63 -3.69 9.39
N GLY A 90 8.84 -3.24 9.68
CA GLY A 90 9.19 -2.76 11.02
C GLY A 90 10.69 -2.49 11.13
N PRO A 91 11.22 -2.32 12.36
CA PRO A 91 12.65 -2.06 12.57
C PRO A 91 13.58 -3.10 11.95
N HIS A 92 13.13 -4.38 11.87
CA HIS A 92 13.92 -5.49 11.33
C HIS A 92 14.25 -5.35 9.84
N ASN A 93 13.49 -4.56 9.08
CA ASN A 93 13.70 -4.31 7.66
C ASN A 93 13.71 -2.81 7.31
N ASN A 94 14.03 -1.94 8.29
CA ASN A 94 14.04 -0.48 8.14
C ASN A 94 12.69 0.06 7.63
N TYR A 95 11.57 -0.56 8.05
CA TYR A 95 10.22 -0.21 7.63
C TYR A 95 9.97 -0.27 6.11
N LYS A 96 10.81 -1.02 5.38
CA LYS A 96 10.63 -1.26 3.95
C LYS A 96 9.29 -1.97 3.71
N ILE A 97 8.57 -1.51 2.70
CA ILE A 97 7.28 -2.07 2.33
C ILE A 97 7.45 -2.83 1.02
N ALA A 98 7.19 -4.13 1.05
CA ALA A 98 7.17 -4.99 -0.12
C ALA A 98 5.76 -5.56 -0.30
N TYR A 99 5.24 -5.49 -1.50
CA TYR A 99 3.90 -5.95 -1.88
C TYR A 99 3.97 -7.22 -2.71
N TYR A 100 3.02 -8.11 -2.48
CA TYR A 100 2.91 -9.39 -3.17
C TYR A 100 1.50 -9.59 -3.70
N ALA A 101 1.39 -9.91 -4.98
CA ALA A 101 0.09 -10.13 -5.62
C ALA A 101 -0.65 -11.31 -5.00
N PRO A 102 -1.99 -11.31 -5.03
CA PRO A 102 -2.82 -12.40 -4.51
C PRO A 102 -2.84 -13.59 -5.48
N GLN A 103 -1.72 -14.30 -5.61
CA GLN A 103 -1.65 -15.48 -6.47
C GLN A 103 -2.58 -16.61 -6.00
N PRO A 104 -3.09 -17.43 -6.91
CA PRO A 104 -2.85 -17.43 -8.37
C PRO A 104 -3.73 -16.44 -9.16
N ARG A 105 -4.57 -15.67 -8.49
CA ARG A 105 -5.55 -14.77 -9.11
C ARG A 105 -4.91 -13.61 -9.88
N ALA A 106 -3.80 -13.10 -9.38
CA ALA A 106 -3.05 -12.04 -10.03
C ALA A 106 -1.55 -12.24 -9.82
N ALA A 107 -0.75 -11.71 -10.74
CA ALA A 107 0.70 -11.67 -10.65
C ALA A 107 1.21 -10.23 -10.90
N ILE A 108 2.30 -9.88 -10.22
CA ILE A 108 3.06 -8.65 -10.45
C ILE A 108 4.44 -9.05 -10.98
N GLU A 109 4.86 -8.41 -12.05
CA GLU A 109 6.21 -8.48 -12.59
C GLU A 109 6.79 -7.07 -12.62
N VAL A 110 8.11 -6.95 -12.44
CA VAL A 110 8.84 -5.72 -12.69
C VAL A 110 9.68 -5.93 -13.93
N VAL A 111 9.37 -5.18 -14.97
CA VAL A 111 9.96 -5.36 -16.29
C VAL A 111 10.78 -4.14 -16.70
N ASP A 112 11.68 -4.35 -17.63
CA ASP A 112 12.53 -3.30 -18.16
C ASP A 112 11.70 -2.15 -18.77
N PHE A 113 12.26 -0.94 -18.74
CA PHE A 113 11.58 0.25 -19.24
C PHE A 113 11.39 0.23 -20.74
N ASP A 114 12.34 -0.35 -21.47
CA ASP A 114 12.38 -0.39 -22.94
C ASP A 114 11.89 -1.72 -23.52
N ASP A 115 12.01 -2.81 -22.73
CA ASP A 115 11.53 -4.15 -23.13
C ASP A 115 10.59 -4.76 -22.09
N PRO A 116 9.27 -4.66 -22.29
CA PRO A 116 8.29 -5.21 -21.33
C PRO A 116 8.24 -6.74 -21.25
N ASN A 117 9.05 -7.45 -22.06
CA ASN A 117 9.20 -8.90 -21.98
C ASN A 117 10.41 -9.31 -21.13
N ARG A 118 11.27 -8.38 -20.76
CA ARG A 118 12.45 -8.61 -19.93
C ARG A 118 12.16 -8.25 -18.49
N ILE A 119 12.10 -9.26 -17.62
CA ILE A 119 12.02 -9.06 -16.17
C ILE A 119 13.38 -8.56 -15.66
N VAL A 120 13.38 -7.53 -14.82
CA VAL A 120 14.62 -6.98 -14.23
C VAL A 120 15.15 -7.86 -13.09
N GLY A 121 16.39 -7.65 -12.67
CA GLY A 121 16.99 -8.32 -11.52
C GLY A 121 16.35 -7.91 -10.19
N TYR A 122 16.57 -8.70 -9.13
CA TYR A 122 16.14 -8.33 -7.78
C TYR A 122 16.81 -7.05 -7.30
N GLY A 123 16.05 -6.14 -6.72
CA GLY A 123 16.50 -4.82 -6.30
C GLY A 123 16.64 -3.81 -7.45
N GLU A 124 16.44 -4.21 -8.70
CA GLU A 124 16.43 -3.30 -9.84
C GLU A 124 15.05 -2.67 -10.03
N THR A 125 15.03 -1.43 -10.45
CA THR A 125 13.81 -0.68 -10.76
C THR A 125 13.37 -0.92 -12.21
N GLY A 126 12.05 -1.10 -12.39
CA GLY A 126 11.44 -1.24 -13.71
C GLY A 126 9.97 -0.84 -13.69
N ARG A 127 9.30 -1.04 -14.83
CA ARG A 127 7.85 -0.83 -14.96
C ARG A 127 7.08 -1.96 -14.29
N VAL A 128 5.98 -1.59 -13.65
CA VAL A 128 5.05 -2.56 -13.09
C VAL A 128 4.21 -3.16 -14.22
N LYS A 129 4.20 -4.48 -14.31
CA LYS A 129 3.36 -5.24 -15.23
C LYS A 129 2.46 -6.19 -14.44
N LEU A 130 1.17 -6.07 -14.64
CA LEU A 130 0.13 -6.83 -13.95
C LEU A 130 -0.47 -7.88 -14.86
N THR A 131 -0.76 -9.05 -14.30
CA THR A 131 -1.57 -10.08 -14.95
C THR A 131 -2.68 -10.48 -14.01
N THR A 132 -3.94 -10.40 -14.48
CA THR A 132 -5.12 -10.84 -13.73
C THR A 132 -5.74 -12.04 -14.41
N LEU A 133 -5.98 -13.11 -13.63
CA LEU A 133 -6.40 -14.42 -14.09
C LEU A 133 -7.72 -14.86 -13.45
N THR A 134 -8.67 -13.96 -13.29
CA THR A 134 -9.99 -14.31 -12.77
C THR A 134 -10.96 -14.62 -13.91
N LYS A 135 -12.00 -15.37 -13.61
CA LYS A 135 -13.06 -15.67 -14.58
C LYS A 135 -13.79 -14.42 -15.04
N GLU A 136 -13.98 -13.47 -14.11
CA GLU A 136 -14.69 -12.22 -14.34
C GLU A 136 -13.83 -11.18 -15.04
N PHE A 137 -12.51 -11.31 -14.88
CA PHE A 137 -11.57 -10.34 -15.41
C PHE A 137 -10.25 -11.00 -15.80
N PHE A 138 -10.03 -11.14 -17.09
CA PHE A 138 -8.81 -11.70 -17.67
C PHE A 138 -8.02 -10.61 -18.38
N MET A 139 -6.89 -10.20 -17.81
CA MET A 139 -6.00 -9.19 -18.39
C MET A 139 -4.55 -9.64 -18.24
N PRO A 140 -3.96 -10.25 -19.25
CA PRO A 140 -2.55 -10.64 -19.24
C PRO A 140 -1.66 -9.47 -19.63
N GLY A 141 -0.59 -9.24 -18.85
CA GLY A 141 0.52 -8.39 -19.22
C GLY A 141 0.20 -6.88 -19.35
N PHE A 142 -0.68 -6.36 -18.51
CA PHE A 142 -0.98 -4.92 -18.47
C PHE A 142 0.19 -4.12 -17.85
N LEU A 143 0.74 -3.17 -18.62
CA LEU A 143 1.75 -2.24 -18.10
C LEU A 143 1.06 -1.11 -17.32
N GLU A 144 1.30 -1.09 -16.01
CA GLU A 144 0.79 -0.06 -15.11
C GLU A 144 1.54 1.28 -15.27
N ARG A 145 0.95 2.33 -14.73
CA ARG A 145 1.56 3.68 -14.72
C ARG A 145 2.61 3.86 -13.62
N ASP A 146 2.93 2.78 -12.92
CA ASP A 146 3.87 2.77 -11.82
C ASP A 146 5.20 2.14 -12.22
N GLU A 147 6.24 2.52 -11.51
CA GLU A 147 7.54 1.87 -11.43
C GLU A 147 7.79 1.39 -10.02
N GLY A 148 8.69 0.43 -9.86
CA GLY A 148 9.09 -0.08 -8.55
C GLY A 148 10.28 -1.02 -8.64
N GLU A 149 10.76 -1.50 -7.51
CA GLU A 149 11.89 -2.42 -7.39
C GLU A 149 11.39 -3.86 -7.28
N ARG A 150 11.98 -4.78 -8.05
CA ARG A 150 11.65 -6.20 -7.95
C ARG A 150 12.12 -6.77 -6.62
N GLU A 151 11.21 -7.39 -5.87
CA GLU A 151 11.49 -8.06 -4.61
C GLU A 151 11.51 -9.57 -4.75
N PRO A 152 12.45 -10.26 -4.07
CA PRO A 152 12.47 -11.72 -4.05
C PRO A 152 11.28 -12.28 -3.27
N PRO A 153 10.95 -13.57 -3.48
CA PRO A 153 10.01 -14.30 -2.63
C PRO A 153 10.39 -14.20 -1.15
N CYS A 154 9.39 -14.26 -0.29
CA CYS A 154 9.58 -14.34 1.16
C CYS A 154 8.84 -15.56 1.74
N GLU A 155 9.07 -15.85 3.02
CA GLU A 155 8.46 -17.01 3.68
C GLU A 155 6.93 -17.05 3.51
N LYS A 156 6.27 -15.89 3.64
CA LYS A 156 4.81 -15.77 3.52
C LYS A 156 4.32 -15.82 2.07
N TYR A 157 5.11 -15.34 1.13
CA TYR A 157 4.77 -15.22 -0.29
C TYR A 157 5.88 -15.85 -1.14
N PRO A 158 5.72 -17.12 -1.59
CA PRO A 158 6.76 -17.82 -2.34
C PRO A 158 6.81 -17.43 -3.84
N TRP A 159 6.55 -16.17 -4.14
CA TRP A 159 6.62 -15.56 -5.48
C TRP A 159 7.18 -14.16 -5.39
N ASP A 160 7.54 -13.57 -6.53
CA ASP A 160 8.13 -12.25 -6.60
C ASP A 160 7.16 -11.16 -6.13
N GLY A 161 7.73 -10.15 -5.49
CA GLY A 161 7.03 -8.97 -5.04
C GLY A 161 7.57 -7.69 -5.66
N ILE A 162 7.09 -6.57 -5.16
CA ILE A 162 7.51 -5.23 -5.56
C ILE A 162 7.63 -4.31 -4.34
N SER A 163 8.64 -3.44 -4.33
CA SER A 163 8.78 -2.37 -3.33
C SER A 163 9.03 -1.03 -4.00
N GLY A 164 9.06 0.06 -3.21
CA GLY A 164 9.36 1.40 -3.70
C GLY A 164 8.43 1.86 -4.83
N VAL A 165 7.17 1.42 -4.77
CA VAL A 165 6.17 1.71 -5.81
C VAL A 165 5.85 3.19 -5.84
N ARG A 166 5.96 3.78 -7.02
CA ARG A 166 5.72 5.20 -7.28
C ARG A 166 5.29 5.41 -8.73
N PRO A 167 4.69 6.58 -9.05
CA PRO A 167 4.35 6.89 -10.44
C PRO A 167 5.57 6.83 -11.36
N TYR A 168 5.40 6.21 -12.52
CA TYR A 168 6.46 6.10 -13.53
C TYR A 168 6.86 7.48 -14.04
N ARG A 169 8.13 7.83 -13.89
CA ARG A 169 8.68 9.17 -14.21
C ARG A 169 8.52 9.53 -15.68
N GLY A 170 8.48 8.56 -16.59
CA GLY A 170 8.27 8.81 -18.02
C GLY A 170 6.90 9.43 -18.34
N PHE A 171 5.93 9.36 -17.43
CA PHE A 171 4.62 10.01 -17.57
C PHE A 171 4.51 11.36 -16.84
N ALA A 172 5.52 11.77 -16.07
CA ALA A 172 5.47 13.00 -15.29
C ALA A 172 5.23 14.27 -16.14
N ALA A 173 5.56 14.22 -17.43
CA ALA A 173 5.32 15.33 -18.37
C ALA A 173 3.89 15.37 -18.96
N THR A 174 3.07 14.33 -18.77
CA THR A 174 1.77 14.18 -19.44
C THR A 174 0.60 13.95 -18.48
N THR A 175 0.86 13.77 -17.19
CA THR A 175 -0.21 13.39 -16.25
C THR A 175 -0.58 14.59 -15.39
N THR A 176 -1.79 15.13 -15.60
CA THR A 176 -2.46 15.92 -14.57
C THR A 176 -2.72 14.97 -13.39
N VAL A 177 -2.11 15.25 -12.25
CA VAL A 177 -2.34 14.45 -11.03
C VAL A 177 -3.83 14.51 -10.71
N GLY A 178 -4.52 13.39 -10.88
CA GLY A 178 -5.91 13.27 -10.48
C GLY A 178 -5.99 13.47 -8.96
N VAL A 179 -6.79 14.42 -8.56
CA VAL A 179 -7.15 14.62 -7.15
C VAL A 179 -8.16 13.53 -6.80
N TYR A 180 -7.76 12.62 -5.94
CA TYR A 180 -8.68 11.69 -5.28
C TYR A 180 -8.85 12.11 -3.82
#